data_3a2571169c6c9282a16be77454e84bad
#
_entry.id   3a2571169c6c9282a16be77454e84bad
#
_cell.length_a   1.000
_cell.length_b   1.000
_cell.length_c   1.000
_cell.angle_alpha   90.00
_cell.angle_beta   90.00
_cell.angle_gamma   90.00
#
_symmetry.space_group_name_H-M   'P 1'
#
loop_
_entity.id
_entity.type
_entity.pdbx_description
1 polymer ?
#
loop_
_entity_poly.entity_id
_entity_poly.type
_entity_poly.pdbx_seq_one_letter_code
_entity_poly.pdbx_strand_id
1 'polypeptide(L)'
;ITDHNRLDQIFLEVRPEVVVLLAAIADVKTAETGPERATEVNVDGARQVARLCTKYHARLIFLSSEYVFGGNRGNYQEDDSPDPNTHYGRTKWQAELAIADEASQWSIVRTSLVYGWPITGRRNLATVIVDRLKNGESYEGDTGTYRTPIYVEHLTEGITQLVTSYHPGIFHIAGTDWMNMYQFGHSVAEVFGLDSSLVKPIPVLAGLPPENSPPEEVEQGLRPDILGLDCTQTNHKLGLHAFSVVTGLKEMLV
;
A
#
# COMPACT_ATOMS: atom_id res chain seq x y z
N ILE A 1 -11.75 7.79 -12.91
CA ILE A 1 -10.54 7.44 -13.66
C ILE A 1 -10.87 6.69 -14.96
N THR A 2 -12.00 5.99 -15.02
CA THR A 2 -12.46 5.24 -16.22
C THR A 2 -13.24 6.11 -17.24
N ASP A 3 -13.64 7.33 -16.90
CA ASP A 3 -14.18 8.31 -17.85
C ASP A 3 -13.04 9.06 -18.53
N HIS A 4 -12.61 8.55 -19.68
CA HIS A 4 -11.47 9.08 -20.43
C HIS A 4 -11.71 10.50 -20.96
N ASN A 5 -12.96 10.81 -21.36
CA ASN A 5 -13.31 12.15 -21.84
C ASN A 5 -13.22 13.18 -20.72
N ARG A 6 -13.74 12.83 -19.54
CA ARG A 6 -13.68 13.71 -18.38
C ARG A 6 -12.25 13.90 -17.89
N LEU A 7 -11.41 12.86 -17.93
CA LEU A 7 -9.99 12.97 -17.61
C LEU A 7 -9.27 13.94 -18.56
N ASP A 8 -9.45 13.81 -19.86
CA ASP A 8 -8.81 14.70 -20.85
C ASP A 8 -9.23 16.16 -20.66
N GLN A 9 -10.52 16.40 -20.36
CA GLN A 9 -11.02 17.73 -20.02
C GLN A 9 -10.33 18.30 -18.77
N ILE A 10 -10.18 17.50 -17.69
CA ILE A 10 -9.50 17.93 -16.47
C ILE A 10 -8.04 18.31 -16.76
N PHE A 11 -7.31 17.49 -17.51
CA PHE A 11 -5.95 17.82 -17.90
C PHE A 11 -5.83 19.09 -18.73
N LEU A 12 -6.79 19.32 -19.64
CA LEU A 12 -6.85 20.54 -20.45
C LEU A 12 -7.11 21.78 -19.60
N GLU A 13 -8.05 21.68 -18.64
CA GLU A 13 -8.45 22.76 -17.74
C GLU A 13 -7.36 23.10 -16.70
N VAL A 14 -6.82 22.06 -16.03
CA VAL A 14 -5.88 22.21 -14.91
C VAL A 14 -4.43 22.40 -15.38
N ARG A 15 -4.03 21.75 -16.47
CA ARG A 15 -2.65 21.69 -16.99
C ARG A 15 -1.63 21.37 -15.89
N PRO A 16 -1.77 20.20 -15.23
CA PRO A 16 -0.92 19.86 -14.11
C PRO A 16 0.54 19.71 -14.53
N GLU A 17 1.48 20.15 -13.69
CA GLU A 17 2.92 19.86 -13.84
C GLU A 17 3.25 18.47 -13.27
N VAL A 18 2.53 18.06 -12.23
CA VAL A 18 2.70 16.76 -11.56
C VAL A 18 1.33 16.15 -11.28
N VAL A 19 1.20 14.88 -11.57
CA VAL A 19 0.02 14.07 -11.24
C VAL A 19 0.42 13.00 -10.24
N VAL A 20 -0.22 12.97 -9.07
CA VAL A 20 -0.08 11.89 -8.08
C VAL A 20 -1.28 10.97 -8.23
N LEU A 21 -1.07 9.78 -8.77
CA LEU A 21 -2.12 8.80 -9.05
C LEU A 21 -2.26 7.82 -7.87
N LEU A 22 -3.27 8.07 -7.03
CA LEU A 22 -3.63 7.23 -5.88
C LEU A 22 -4.90 6.40 -6.12
N ALA A 23 -5.68 6.75 -7.16
CA ALA A 23 -6.96 6.12 -7.44
C ALA A 23 -6.79 4.66 -7.87
N ALA A 24 -7.36 3.75 -7.09
CA ALA A 24 -7.33 2.31 -7.35
C ALA A 24 -8.46 1.58 -6.60
N ILE A 25 -8.83 0.39 -7.07
CA ILE A 25 -9.46 -0.63 -6.24
C ILE A 25 -8.33 -1.30 -5.45
N ALA A 26 -8.14 -0.85 -4.19
CA ALA A 26 -7.01 -1.23 -3.34
C ALA A 26 -7.34 -2.36 -2.34
N ASP A 27 -8.61 -2.73 -2.22
CA ASP A 27 -9.07 -3.85 -1.41
C ASP A 27 -8.88 -5.17 -2.16
N VAL A 28 -8.09 -6.09 -1.59
CA VAL A 28 -7.72 -7.36 -2.23
C VAL A 28 -8.97 -8.17 -2.54
N LYS A 29 -9.90 -8.31 -1.58
CA LYS A 29 -11.14 -9.07 -1.76
C LYS A 29 -11.99 -8.50 -2.89
N THR A 30 -12.14 -7.18 -2.93
CA THR A 30 -12.89 -6.51 -4.01
C THR A 30 -12.24 -6.75 -5.37
N ALA A 31 -10.90 -6.76 -5.44
CA ALA A 31 -10.19 -7.03 -6.69
C ALA A 31 -10.31 -8.49 -7.13
N GLU A 32 -10.30 -9.45 -6.19
CA GLU A 32 -10.47 -10.89 -6.48
C GLU A 32 -11.90 -11.22 -6.91
N THR A 33 -12.92 -10.59 -6.29
CA THR A 33 -14.33 -10.85 -6.61
C THR A 33 -14.87 -10.08 -7.83
N GLY A 34 -14.17 -9.03 -8.26
CA GLY A 34 -14.51 -8.23 -9.44
C GLY A 34 -13.29 -7.96 -10.32
N PRO A 35 -12.63 -9.00 -10.88
CA PRO A 35 -11.34 -8.88 -11.55
C PRO A 35 -11.38 -7.98 -12.79
N GLU A 36 -12.45 -8.00 -13.57
CA GLU A 36 -12.61 -7.15 -14.75
C GLU A 36 -12.65 -5.66 -14.34
N ARG A 37 -13.40 -5.35 -13.28
CA ARG A 37 -13.51 -3.97 -12.79
C ARG A 37 -12.21 -3.51 -12.16
N ALA A 38 -11.50 -4.40 -11.44
CA ALA A 38 -10.18 -4.10 -10.89
C ALA A 38 -9.17 -3.81 -12.01
N THR A 39 -9.18 -4.57 -13.09
CA THR A 39 -8.33 -4.35 -14.26
C THR A 39 -8.66 -3.03 -14.95
N GLU A 40 -9.94 -2.76 -15.23
CA GLU A 40 -10.39 -1.50 -15.83
C GLU A 40 -9.93 -0.27 -15.03
N VAL A 41 -10.09 -0.29 -13.72
CA VAL A 41 -9.70 0.84 -12.86
C VAL A 41 -8.18 0.92 -12.68
N ASN A 42 -7.55 -0.18 -12.27
CA ASN A 42 -6.15 -0.16 -11.84
C ASN A 42 -5.16 -0.15 -13.02
N VAL A 43 -5.50 -0.79 -14.13
CA VAL A 43 -4.60 -0.92 -15.29
C VAL A 43 -4.97 0.08 -16.39
N ASP A 44 -6.21 0.00 -16.92
CA ASP A 44 -6.61 0.83 -18.05
C ASP A 44 -6.73 2.30 -17.64
N GLY A 45 -7.23 2.56 -16.42
CA GLY A 45 -7.26 3.90 -15.84
C GLY A 45 -5.86 4.48 -15.64
N ALA A 46 -4.91 3.70 -15.11
CA ALA A 46 -3.53 4.14 -14.94
C ALA A 46 -2.84 4.39 -16.30
N ARG A 47 -3.03 3.50 -17.27
CA ARG A 47 -2.54 3.66 -18.65
C ARG A 47 -3.04 4.96 -19.28
N GLN A 48 -4.33 5.26 -19.13
CA GLN A 48 -4.91 6.49 -19.66
C GLN A 48 -4.30 7.75 -19.00
N VAL A 49 -4.12 7.74 -17.68
CA VAL A 49 -3.45 8.85 -16.97
C VAL A 49 -2.01 9.01 -17.47
N ALA A 50 -1.28 7.92 -17.68
CA ALA A 50 0.10 7.95 -18.20
C ALA A 50 0.17 8.60 -19.60
N ARG A 51 -0.75 8.25 -20.51
CA ARG A 51 -0.88 8.88 -21.83
C ARG A 51 -1.17 10.37 -21.74
N LEU A 52 -2.08 10.75 -20.85
CA LEU A 52 -2.40 12.17 -20.64
C LEU A 52 -1.23 12.94 -20.05
N CYS A 53 -0.49 12.36 -19.10
CA CYS A 53 0.73 12.96 -18.59
C CYS A 53 1.74 13.24 -19.71
N THR A 54 1.95 12.27 -20.62
CA THR A 54 2.81 12.47 -21.80
C THR A 54 2.27 13.54 -22.72
N LYS A 55 0.96 13.50 -23.07
CA LYS A 55 0.30 14.48 -23.94
C LYS A 55 0.40 15.93 -23.43
N TYR A 56 0.28 16.11 -22.10
CA TYR A 56 0.27 17.44 -21.45
C TYR A 56 1.59 17.79 -20.77
N HIS A 57 2.64 16.98 -20.96
CA HIS A 57 3.98 17.18 -20.39
C HIS A 57 4.03 17.21 -18.86
N ALA A 58 3.13 16.47 -18.21
CA ALA A 58 3.10 16.32 -16.76
C ALA A 58 3.99 15.14 -16.31
N ARG A 59 4.57 15.24 -15.12
CA ARG A 59 5.22 14.10 -14.44
C ARG A 59 4.17 13.26 -13.75
N LEU A 60 4.34 11.93 -13.77
CA LEU A 60 3.44 10.99 -13.11
C LEU A 60 4.12 10.35 -11.90
N ILE A 61 3.51 10.46 -10.72
CA ILE A 61 3.86 9.68 -9.53
C ILE A 61 2.73 8.69 -9.28
N PHE A 62 3.04 7.40 -9.32
CA PHE A 62 2.05 6.33 -9.17
C PHE A 62 2.26 5.59 -7.85
N LEU A 63 1.20 5.48 -7.03
CA LEU A 63 1.22 4.67 -5.82
C LEU A 63 0.91 3.22 -6.17
N SER A 64 1.93 2.38 -6.10
CA SER A 64 1.89 0.93 -6.23
C SER A 64 1.84 0.25 -4.85
N SER A 65 2.19 -1.03 -4.76
CA SER A 65 2.05 -1.82 -3.55
C SER A 65 3.13 -2.90 -3.46
N GLU A 66 3.47 -3.34 -2.26
CA GLU A 66 4.28 -4.54 -2.01
C GLU A 66 3.65 -5.83 -2.55
N TYR A 67 2.34 -5.83 -2.83
CA TYR A 67 1.61 -6.96 -3.44
C TYR A 67 2.03 -7.28 -4.89
N VAL A 68 2.92 -6.48 -5.49
CA VAL A 68 3.59 -6.86 -6.75
C VAL A 68 4.53 -8.06 -6.55
N PHE A 69 4.87 -8.40 -5.30
CA PHE A 69 5.69 -9.55 -4.94
C PHE A 69 4.84 -10.72 -4.41
N GLY A 70 5.34 -11.94 -4.59
CA GLY A 70 4.64 -13.17 -4.22
C GLY A 70 4.59 -13.48 -2.71
N GLY A 71 5.40 -12.79 -1.90
CA GLY A 71 5.37 -12.92 -0.44
C GLY A 71 6.01 -14.19 0.11
N ASN A 72 7.08 -14.64 -0.49
CA ASN A 72 7.79 -15.88 -0.11
C ASN A 72 9.09 -15.65 0.70
N ARG A 73 9.60 -14.40 0.82
CA ARG A 73 10.85 -14.12 1.53
C ARG A 73 10.89 -12.83 2.34
N GLY A 74 10.05 -11.84 2.02
CA GLY A 74 10.10 -10.49 2.61
C GLY A 74 11.32 -9.65 2.23
N ASN A 75 11.38 -8.44 2.76
CA ASN A 75 12.49 -7.50 2.59
C ASN A 75 12.91 -7.30 1.12
N TYR A 76 11.90 -7.10 0.25
CA TYR A 76 12.09 -6.94 -1.19
C TYR A 76 12.75 -5.60 -1.52
N GLN A 77 13.67 -5.62 -2.47
CA GLN A 77 14.38 -4.44 -3.00
C GLN A 77 13.71 -3.91 -4.27
N GLU A 78 14.03 -2.67 -4.66
CA GLU A 78 13.41 -2.00 -5.80
C GLU A 78 13.64 -2.72 -7.14
N ASP A 79 14.79 -3.40 -7.28
CA ASP A 79 15.21 -4.15 -8.47
C ASP A 79 14.79 -5.64 -8.46
N ASP A 80 14.14 -6.10 -7.39
CA ASP A 80 13.58 -7.45 -7.36
C ASP A 80 12.47 -7.60 -8.40
N SER A 81 12.45 -8.76 -9.07
CA SER A 81 11.44 -9.09 -10.07
C SER A 81 10.07 -9.30 -9.42
N PRO A 82 9.03 -8.58 -9.86
CA PRO A 82 7.66 -8.84 -9.42
C PRO A 82 7.18 -10.23 -9.82
N ASP A 83 6.47 -10.90 -8.88
CA ASP A 83 5.89 -12.23 -9.04
C ASP A 83 4.51 -12.35 -8.34
N PRO A 84 3.56 -11.43 -8.61
CA PRO A 84 2.33 -11.31 -7.84
C PRO A 84 1.47 -12.58 -7.92
N ASN A 85 1.01 -13.07 -6.77
CA ASN A 85 0.13 -14.23 -6.65
C ASN A 85 -1.37 -13.86 -6.50
N THR A 86 -1.70 -12.59 -6.18
CA THR A 86 -3.07 -12.09 -6.10
C THR A 86 -3.48 -11.34 -7.38
N HIS A 87 -4.78 -11.22 -7.66
CA HIS A 87 -5.26 -10.41 -8.77
C HIS A 87 -4.96 -8.92 -8.53
N TYR A 88 -5.18 -8.44 -7.30
CA TYR A 88 -4.79 -7.08 -6.92
C TYR A 88 -3.32 -6.80 -7.24
N GLY A 89 -2.41 -7.65 -6.80
CA GLY A 89 -0.97 -7.52 -7.08
C GLY A 89 -0.67 -7.52 -8.58
N ARG A 90 -1.31 -8.43 -9.34
CA ARG A 90 -1.19 -8.46 -10.80
C ARG A 90 -1.63 -7.17 -11.45
N THR A 91 -2.78 -6.57 -11.03
CA THR A 91 -3.24 -5.28 -11.59
C THR A 91 -2.29 -4.14 -11.26
N LYS A 92 -1.70 -4.11 -10.05
CA LYS A 92 -0.70 -3.09 -9.68
C LYS A 92 0.56 -3.23 -10.53
N TRP A 93 1.09 -4.44 -10.70
CA TRP A 93 2.25 -4.66 -11.57
C TRP A 93 1.97 -4.34 -13.04
N GLN A 94 0.83 -4.76 -13.58
CA GLN A 94 0.45 -4.40 -14.95
C GLN A 94 0.31 -2.88 -15.16
N ALA A 95 -0.14 -2.15 -14.12
CA ALA A 95 -0.17 -0.69 -14.13
C ALA A 95 1.25 -0.10 -14.12
N GLU A 96 2.20 -0.65 -13.34
CA GLU A 96 3.61 -0.23 -13.38
C GLU A 96 4.19 -0.37 -14.78
N LEU A 97 3.97 -1.52 -15.43
CA LEU A 97 4.42 -1.76 -16.82
C LEU A 97 3.78 -0.78 -17.80
N ALA A 98 2.46 -0.56 -17.70
CA ALA A 98 1.74 0.37 -18.57
C ALA A 98 2.23 1.82 -18.42
N ILE A 99 2.56 2.24 -17.20
CA ILE A 99 3.11 3.57 -16.90
C ILE A 99 4.51 3.71 -17.45
N ALA A 100 5.37 2.70 -17.29
CA ALA A 100 6.73 2.73 -17.80
C ALA A 100 6.77 2.78 -19.34
N ASP A 101 5.79 2.19 -20.02
CA ASP A 101 5.66 2.21 -21.48
C ASP A 101 5.08 3.53 -22.02
N GLU A 102 4.08 4.11 -21.35
CA GLU A 102 3.28 5.21 -21.88
C GLU A 102 3.69 6.61 -21.33
N ALA A 103 4.24 6.68 -20.11
CA ALA A 103 4.58 7.96 -19.50
C ALA A 103 6.03 8.38 -19.81
N SER A 104 6.21 9.59 -20.31
CA SER A 104 7.56 10.13 -20.61
C SER A 104 8.37 10.47 -19.36
N GLN A 105 7.71 10.81 -18.25
CA GLN A 105 8.33 11.12 -16.96
C GLN A 105 7.50 10.50 -15.83
N TRP A 106 8.08 9.54 -15.13
CA TRP A 106 7.36 8.81 -14.10
C TRP A 106 8.22 8.43 -12.89
N SER A 107 7.56 8.30 -11.75
CA SER A 107 8.07 7.68 -10.53
C SER A 107 7.03 6.72 -10.00
N ILE A 108 7.41 5.50 -9.65
CA ILE A 108 6.55 4.48 -9.08
C ILE A 108 6.92 4.31 -7.61
N VAL A 109 5.94 4.46 -6.72
CA VAL A 109 6.10 4.27 -5.27
C VAL A 109 5.43 2.98 -4.87
N ARG A 110 6.20 1.97 -4.48
CA ARG A 110 5.68 0.77 -3.81
C ARG A 110 5.64 1.03 -2.32
N THR A 111 4.50 0.77 -1.70
CA THR A 111 4.31 0.94 -0.25
C THR A 111 3.72 -0.32 0.36
N SER A 112 3.77 -0.40 1.69
CA SER A 112 3.25 -1.51 2.48
C SER A 112 1.95 -1.13 3.19
N LEU A 113 1.65 -1.74 4.33
CA LEU A 113 0.47 -1.46 5.16
C LEU A 113 0.50 -0.01 5.65
N VAL A 114 -0.39 0.83 5.12
CA VAL A 114 -0.52 2.23 5.53
C VAL A 114 -1.48 2.35 6.72
N TYR A 115 -1.07 3.07 7.76
CA TYR A 115 -1.90 3.36 8.93
C TYR A 115 -1.89 4.86 9.28
N GLY A 116 -2.89 5.30 10.07
CA GLY A 116 -3.04 6.68 10.52
C GLY A 116 -4.50 7.01 10.82
N TRP A 117 -4.80 8.23 11.27
CA TRP A 117 -6.17 8.66 11.45
C TRP A 117 -6.84 8.91 10.09
N PRO A 118 -7.98 8.26 9.79
CA PRO A 118 -8.66 8.47 8.53
C PRO A 118 -9.38 9.82 8.51
N ILE A 119 -9.24 10.57 7.43
CA ILE A 119 -10.03 11.79 7.20
C ILE A 119 -11.49 11.42 6.86
N THR A 120 -11.70 10.25 6.25
CA THR A 120 -13.01 9.69 5.94
C THR A 120 -13.29 8.48 6.83
N GLY A 121 -14.54 8.02 6.93
CA GLY A 121 -14.91 6.91 7.82
C GLY A 121 -14.32 5.53 7.52
N ARG A 122 -13.41 5.39 6.53
CA ARG A 122 -12.75 4.11 6.23
C ARG A 122 -11.66 3.82 7.26
N ARG A 123 -11.84 2.76 8.04
CA ARG A 123 -10.88 2.31 9.05
C ARG A 123 -9.66 1.64 8.41
N ASN A 124 -8.52 1.75 9.07
CA ASN A 124 -7.32 0.96 8.80
C ASN A 124 -6.98 0.10 10.02
N LEU A 125 -6.00 -0.78 9.89
CA LEU A 125 -5.69 -1.75 10.93
C LEU A 125 -5.39 -1.10 12.30
N ALA A 126 -4.60 -0.04 12.35
CA ALA A 126 -4.29 0.64 13.61
C ALA A 126 -5.55 1.17 14.31
N THR A 127 -6.45 1.82 13.58
CA THR A 127 -7.69 2.36 14.15
C THR A 127 -8.66 1.27 14.58
N VAL A 128 -8.70 0.14 13.88
CA VAL A 128 -9.49 -1.05 14.30
C VAL A 128 -8.95 -1.59 15.62
N ILE A 129 -7.63 -1.73 15.74
CA ILE A 129 -7.00 -2.23 16.98
C ILE A 129 -7.29 -1.28 18.15
N VAL A 130 -7.07 0.02 17.97
CA VAL A 130 -7.34 1.03 19.01
C VAL A 130 -8.79 0.97 19.47
N ASP A 131 -9.76 0.92 18.54
CA ASP A 131 -11.18 0.88 18.87
C ASP A 131 -11.54 -0.40 19.66
N ARG A 132 -11.09 -1.57 19.21
CA ARG A 132 -11.35 -2.85 19.90
C ARG A 132 -10.81 -2.84 21.33
N LEU A 133 -9.52 -2.51 21.47
CA LEU A 133 -8.86 -2.52 22.78
C LEU A 133 -9.47 -1.49 23.74
N LYS A 134 -9.87 -0.30 23.27
CA LYS A 134 -10.60 0.70 24.08
C LYS A 134 -11.94 0.19 24.58
N ASN A 135 -12.62 -0.67 23.80
CA ASN A 135 -13.89 -1.28 24.18
C ASN A 135 -13.72 -2.54 25.06
N GLY A 136 -12.49 -2.92 25.42
CA GLY A 136 -12.20 -4.16 26.16
C GLY A 136 -12.34 -5.43 25.31
N GLU A 137 -12.38 -5.31 23.98
CA GLU A 137 -12.45 -6.42 23.04
C GLU A 137 -11.05 -6.88 22.65
N SER A 138 -10.87 -8.19 22.47
CA SER A 138 -9.60 -8.73 21.99
C SER A 138 -9.36 -8.42 20.50
N TYR A 139 -8.10 -8.18 20.15
CA TYR A 139 -7.62 -8.18 18.77
C TYR A 139 -6.81 -9.45 18.52
N GLU A 140 -7.14 -10.17 17.48
CA GLU A 140 -6.43 -11.37 17.04
C GLU A 140 -5.49 -11.00 15.90
N GLY A 141 -4.17 -11.00 16.21
CA GLY A 141 -3.11 -10.71 15.24
C GLY A 141 -2.44 -11.98 14.76
N ASP A 142 -2.34 -12.16 13.44
CA ASP A 142 -1.64 -13.30 12.91
C ASP A 142 -0.12 -13.18 13.10
N THR A 143 0.55 -14.35 13.27
CA THR A 143 1.98 -14.44 13.57
C THR A 143 2.83 -14.77 12.37
N GLY A 144 2.25 -15.00 11.20
CA GLY A 144 2.95 -15.41 9.98
C GLY A 144 2.90 -14.39 8.84
N THR A 145 1.95 -13.45 8.86
CA THR A 145 1.87 -12.39 7.85
C THR A 145 2.77 -11.22 8.22
N TYR A 146 3.87 -11.06 7.52
CA TYR A 146 4.87 -10.00 7.76
C TYR A 146 4.73 -8.85 6.77
N ARG A 147 4.88 -7.61 7.29
CA ARG A 147 4.82 -6.34 6.55
C ARG A 147 5.85 -5.34 7.09
N THR A 148 5.99 -4.23 6.40
CA THR A 148 6.70 -3.03 6.86
C THR A 148 5.72 -1.86 6.97
N PRO A 149 4.88 -1.81 8.04
CA PRO A 149 3.82 -0.80 8.18
C PRO A 149 4.36 0.61 8.19
N ILE A 150 3.68 1.54 7.52
CA ILE A 150 4.08 2.95 7.44
C ILE A 150 2.96 3.88 7.89
N TYR A 151 3.30 4.90 8.66
CA TYR A 151 2.40 6.00 9.00
C TYR A 151 2.12 6.87 7.76
N VAL A 152 0.87 7.27 7.57
CA VAL A 152 0.43 7.98 6.36
C VAL A 152 1.17 9.29 6.12
N GLU A 153 1.53 10.03 7.18
CA GLU A 153 2.30 11.28 7.05
C GLU A 153 3.73 11.01 6.55
N HIS A 154 4.37 9.93 7.01
CA HIS A 154 5.70 9.54 6.52
C HIS A 154 5.67 9.11 5.04
N LEU A 155 4.61 8.40 4.62
CA LEU A 155 4.39 8.11 3.19
C LEU A 155 4.20 9.41 2.39
N THR A 156 3.45 10.35 2.94
CA THR A 156 3.21 11.67 2.34
C THR A 156 4.49 12.48 2.21
N GLU A 157 5.38 12.43 3.22
CA GLU A 157 6.71 13.06 3.16
C GLU A 157 7.51 12.53 1.97
N GLY A 158 7.60 11.20 1.81
CA GLY A 158 8.31 10.59 0.70
C GLY A 158 7.72 10.94 -0.68
N ILE A 159 6.39 10.94 -0.80
CA ILE A 159 5.71 11.37 -2.04
C ILE A 159 5.98 12.86 -2.32
N THR A 160 6.00 13.70 -1.28
CA THR A 160 6.28 15.14 -1.40
C THR A 160 7.69 15.39 -1.94
N GLN A 161 8.70 14.62 -1.55
CA GLN A 161 10.04 14.70 -2.13
C GLN A 161 10.01 14.43 -3.64
N LEU A 162 9.23 13.43 -4.10
CA LEU A 162 9.08 13.15 -5.53
C LEU A 162 8.28 14.25 -6.27
N VAL A 163 7.35 14.94 -5.60
CA VAL A 163 6.62 16.09 -6.17
C VAL A 163 7.54 17.28 -6.35
N THR A 164 8.35 17.60 -5.36
CA THR A 164 9.23 18.77 -5.37
C THR A 164 10.47 18.59 -6.23
N SER A 165 10.98 17.36 -6.32
CA SER A 165 12.19 17.02 -7.09
C SER A 165 11.94 15.79 -7.97
N TYR A 166 12.22 15.90 -9.28
CA TYR A 166 12.03 14.78 -10.19
C TYR A 166 13.11 13.73 -10.02
N HIS A 167 12.67 12.55 -9.62
CA HIS A 167 13.49 11.34 -9.57
C HIS A 167 12.77 10.24 -10.33
N PRO A 168 13.30 9.80 -11.52
CA PRO A 168 12.71 8.71 -12.27
C PRO A 168 13.01 7.36 -11.63
N GLY A 169 12.07 6.41 -11.80
CA GLY A 169 12.26 5.01 -11.41
C GLY A 169 11.30 4.54 -10.33
N ILE A 170 11.66 3.39 -9.73
CA ILE A 170 10.90 2.72 -8.68
C ILE A 170 11.48 3.10 -7.32
N PHE A 171 10.60 3.32 -6.36
CA PHE A 171 10.92 3.71 -4.97
C PHE A 171 10.12 2.85 -4.01
N HIS A 172 10.77 2.37 -2.96
CA HIS A 172 10.12 1.71 -1.83
C HIS A 172 9.97 2.71 -0.69
N ILE A 173 8.73 3.12 -0.39
CA ILE A 173 8.42 4.02 0.73
C ILE A 173 7.51 3.26 1.70
N ALA A 174 8.11 2.72 2.74
CA ALA A 174 7.46 1.92 3.78
C ALA A 174 8.15 2.13 5.13
N GLY A 175 7.60 1.54 6.20
CA GLY A 175 8.26 1.53 7.50
C GLY A 175 9.53 0.66 7.49
N THR A 176 10.41 0.90 8.46
CA THR A 176 11.65 0.13 8.61
C THR A 176 11.48 -1.12 9.46
N ASP A 177 10.38 -1.21 10.22
CA ASP A 177 10.11 -2.34 11.10
C ASP A 177 9.41 -3.45 10.33
N TRP A 178 10.11 -4.54 10.07
CA TRP A 178 9.55 -5.75 9.50
C TRP A 178 8.93 -6.60 10.60
N MET A 179 7.60 -6.66 10.64
CA MET A 179 6.85 -7.27 11.73
C MET A 179 5.59 -7.97 11.27
N ASN A 180 5.12 -8.93 12.09
CA ASN A 180 3.82 -9.54 11.87
C ASN A 180 2.69 -8.73 12.52
N MET A 181 1.44 -9.10 12.21
CA MET A 181 0.27 -8.33 12.65
C MET A 181 0.03 -8.44 14.16
N TYR A 182 0.45 -9.53 14.80
CA TYR A 182 0.45 -9.66 16.26
C TYR A 182 1.42 -8.66 16.91
N GLN A 183 2.66 -8.55 16.39
CA GLN A 183 3.63 -7.58 16.88
C GLN A 183 3.16 -6.13 16.64
N PHE A 184 2.54 -5.86 15.47
CA PHE A 184 1.96 -4.56 15.20
C PHE A 184 0.84 -4.21 16.21
N GLY A 185 -0.05 -5.18 16.53
CA GLY A 185 -1.08 -5.02 17.55
C GLY A 185 -0.53 -4.67 18.93
N HIS A 186 0.56 -5.33 19.35
CA HIS A 186 1.26 -5.01 20.59
C HIS A 186 1.84 -3.59 20.58
N SER A 187 2.50 -3.18 19.49
CA SER A 187 3.04 -1.82 19.36
C SER A 187 1.93 -0.75 19.47
N VAL A 188 0.75 -1.02 18.88
CA VAL A 188 -0.42 -0.14 19.02
C VAL A 188 -0.89 -0.08 20.48
N ALA A 189 -1.05 -1.24 21.15
CA ALA A 189 -1.49 -1.29 22.53
C ALA A 189 -0.54 -0.52 23.47
N GLU A 190 0.77 -0.74 23.34
CA GLU A 190 1.79 -0.09 24.17
C GLU A 190 1.81 1.41 23.97
N VAL A 191 1.84 1.90 22.71
CA VAL A 191 1.93 3.34 22.42
C VAL A 191 0.65 4.08 22.87
N PHE A 192 -0.52 3.47 22.71
CA PHE A 192 -1.80 4.07 23.12
C PHE A 192 -2.15 3.83 24.60
N GLY A 193 -1.30 3.16 25.38
CA GLY A 193 -1.55 2.86 26.80
C GLY A 193 -2.75 1.94 27.02
N LEU A 194 -3.01 1.01 26.10
CA LEU A 194 -4.13 0.06 26.11
C LEU A 194 -3.67 -1.29 26.68
N ASP A 195 -4.62 -2.12 27.10
CA ASP A 195 -4.33 -3.44 27.64
C ASP A 195 -3.79 -4.39 26.55
N SER A 196 -2.47 -4.57 26.53
CA SER A 196 -1.78 -5.47 25.60
C SER A 196 -2.13 -6.94 25.81
N SER A 197 -2.70 -7.32 26.96
CA SER A 197 -3.16 -8.69 27.20
C SER A 197 -4.37 -9.08 26.33
N LEU A 198 -5.07 -8.08 25.76
CA LEU A 198 -6.16 -8.29 24.81
C LEU A 198 -5.66 -8.54 23.37
N VAL A 199 -4.38 -8.33 23.07
CA VAL A 199 -3.78 -8.70 21.79
C VAL A 199 -3.43 -10.18 21.85
N LYS A 200 -4.09 -10.99 21.00
CA LYS A 200 -3.95 -12.45 20.99
C LYS A 200 -3.25 -12.91 19.73
N PRO A 201 -2.29 -13.84 19.82
CA PRO A 201 -1.68 -14.44 18.65
C PRO A 201 -2.63 -15.45 18.01
N ILE A 202 -2.75 -15.41 16.69
CA ILE A 202 -3.32 -16.53 15.92
C ILE A 202 -2.28 -17.03 14.92
N PRO A 203 -2.15 -18.36 14.76
CA PRO A 203 -1.29 -18.90 13.72
C PRO A 203 -1.90 -18.61 12.35
N VAL A 204 -1.05 -18.33 11.36
CA VAL A 204 -1.51 -18.29 9.96
C VAL A 204 -1.95 -19.67 9.55
N LEU A 205 -3.17 -19.78 9.04
CA LEU A 205 -3.63 -20.99 8.40
C LEU A 205 -2.90 -21.13 7.06
N ALA A 206 -1.88 -21.96 7.01
CA ALA A 206 -1.14 -22.24 5.79
C ALA A 206 -2.07 -22.91 4.76
N GLY A 207 -2.23 -22.28 3.60
CA GLY A 207 -2.96 -22.82 2.45
C GLY A 207 -4.25 -22.07 2.13
N LEU A 208 -4.77 -22.32 0.93
CA LEU A 208 -6.09 -21.85 0.53
C LEU A 208 -7.15 -22.40 1.48
N PRO A 209 -8.08 -21.59 1.97
CA PRO A 209 -9.16 -22.06 2.80
C PRO A 209 -10.00 -23.10 2.04
N PRO A 210 -10.66 -24.05 2.75
CA PRO A 210 -11.57 -25.00 2.14
C PRO A 210 -12.64 -24.31 1.27
N GLU A 211 -13.11 -25.00 0.23
CA GLU A 211 -14.03 -24.46 -0.79
C GLU A 211 -15.32 -23.82 -0.23
N ASN A 212 -15.69 -24.15 1.03
CA ASN A 212 -16.85 -23.60 1.73
C ASN A 212 -16.49 -22.72 2.94
N SER A 213 -15.29 -22.21 3.02
CA SER A 213 -14.86 -21.35 4.12
C SER A 213 -15.64 -20.03 4.17
N PRO A 214 -15.85 -19.47 5.37
CA PRO A 214 -16.41 -18.12 5.51
C PRO A 214 -15.60 -17.10 4.73
N PRO A 215 -16.23 -16.00 4.24
CA PRO A 215 -15.54 -14.98 3.44
C PRO A 215 -14.27 -14.40 4.09
N GLU A 216 -14.21 -14.40 5.42
CA GLU A 216 -13.07 -13.93 6.21
C GLU A 216 -11.86 -14.87 6.11
N GLU A 217 -12.08 -16.19 6.08
CA GLU A 217 -11.01 -17.19 5.89
C GLU A 217 -10.49 -17.21 4.45
N VAL A 218 -11.39 -16.99 3.47
CA VAL A 218 -11.00 -16.85 2.06
C VAL A 218 -10.09 -15.64 1.87
N GLU A 219 -10.34 -14.53 2.57
CA GLU A 219 -9.52 -13.34 2.51
C GLU A 219 -8.11 -13.57 3.06
N GLN A 220 -7.96 -14.34 4.15
CA GLN A 220 -6.66 -14.68 4.74
C GLN A 220 -5.83 -15.58 3.82
N GLY A 221 -6.43 -16.56 3.14
CA GLY A 221 -5.74 -17.45 2.21
C GLY A 221 -5.31 -16.81 0.88
N LEU A 222 -5.84 -15.61 0.56
CA LEU A 222 -5.48 -14.87 -0.66
C LEU A 222 -4.35 -13.87 -0.47
N ARG A 223 -3.87 -13.67 0.77
CA ARG A 223 -2.82 -12.69 1.04
C ARG A 223 -1.44 -13.34 1.01
N PRO A 224 -0.44 -12.70 0.37
CA PRO A 224 0.95 -13.14 0.50
C PRO A 224 1.39 -13.06 1.96
N ASP A 225 2.04 -14.11 2.47
CA ASP A 225 2.37 -14.20 3.90
C ASP A 225 3.55 -13.31 4.30
N ILE A 226 4.65 -13.38 3.55
CA ILE A 226 5.92 -12.78 3.93
C ILE A 226 6.28 -11.67 2.93
N LEU A 227 5.68 -10.52 3.11
CA LEU A 227 6.01 -9.29 2.38
C LEU A 227 6.90 -8.37 3.23
N GLY A 228 7.02 -7.13 2.81
CA GLY A 228 7.83 -6.09 3.40
C GLY A 228 8.91 -5.63 2.44
N LEU A 229 9.19 -4.33 2.47
CA LEU A 229 10.04 -3.64 1.54
C LEU A 229 11.32 -3.16 2.21
N ASP A 230 12.46 -3.34 1.57
CA ASP A 230 13.71 -2.64 1.92
C ASP A 230 13.63 -1.23 1.31
N CYS A 231 13.73 -0.21 2.18
CA CYS A 231 13.67 1.19 1.78
C CYS A 231 15.05 1.87 1.80
N THR A 232 16.13 1.12 1.98
CA THR A 232 17.48 1.69 2.19
C THR A 232 17.93 2.54 1.01
N GLN A 233 17.77 2.05 -0.22
CA GLN A 233 18.15 2.81 -1.43
C GLN A 233 17.30 4.05 -1.61
N THR A 234 15.98 3.92 -1.45
CA THR A 234 15.03 5.04 -1.55
C THR A 234 15.33 6.11 -0.52
N ASN A 235 15.51 5.74 0.75
CA ASN A 235 15.81 6.69 1.84
C ASN A 235 17.10 7.47 1.56
N HIS A 236 18.15 6.79 1.12
CA HIS A 236 19.40 7.45 0.73
C HIS A 236 19.21 8.40 -0.46
N LYS A 237 18.49 7.97 -1.51
CA LYS A 237 18.29 8.75 -2.74
C LYS A 237 17.41 9.98 -2.53
N LEU A 238 16.40 9.89 -1.67
CA LEU A 238 15.45 10.97 -1.40
C LEU A 238 15.75 11.76 -0.12
N GLY A 239 16.80 11.39 0.64
CA GLY A 239 17.14 12.04 1.91
C GLY A 239 16.09 11.84 2.99
N LEU A 240 15.36 10.70 2.97
CA LEU A 240 14.33 10.37 3.95
C LEU A 240 14.95 9.75 5.21
N HIS A 241 14.28 9.99 6.33
CA HIS A 241 14.60 9.33 7.59
C HIS A 241 14.08 7.89 7.63
N ALA A 242 14.57 7.11 8.58
CA ALA A 242 14.02 5.80 8.89
C ALA A 242 12.67 5.95 9.61
N PHE A 243 11.60 5.44 9.04
CA PHE A 243 10.24 5.56 9.58
C PHE A 243 9.87 4.33 10.42
N SER A 244 10.08 4.38 11.74
CA SER A 244 9.65 3.28 12.60
C SER A 244 8.16 3.32 12.92
N VAL A 245 7.57 2.14 13.16
CA VAL A 245 6.17 2.00 13.56
C VAL A 245 5.89 2.75 14.86
N VAL A 246 6.79 2.63 15.84
CA VAL A 246 6.62 3.30 17.14
C VAL A 246 6.62 4.82 16.99
N THR A 247 7.47 5.38 16.12
CA THR A 247 7.49 6.82 15.84
C THR A 247 6.16 7.27 15.23
N GLY A 248 5.68 6.62 14.17
CA GLY A 248 4.42 6.98 13.53
C GLY A 248 3.20 6.80 14.44
N LEU A 249 3.17 5.76 15.29
CA LEU A 249 2.09 5.59 16.28
C LEU A 249 2.11 6.69 17.35
N LYS A 250 3.27 7.16 17.78
CA LYS A 250 3.37 8.31 18.71
C LYS A 250 2.88 9.60 18.08
N GLU A 251 3.15 9.82 16.81
CA GLU A 251 2.65 10.98 16.07
C GLU A 251 1.13 10.96 15.90
N MET A 252 0.50 9.77 15.91
CA MET A 252 -0.96 9.65 15.94
C MET A 252 -1.58 10.08 17.29
N LEU A 253 -0.82 10.28 18.36
CA LEU A 253 -1.32 10.74 19.66
C LEU A 253 -1.45 12.27 19.74
N VAL A 254 -0.84 13.00 18.84
CA VAL A 254 -0.84 14.47 18.76
C VAL A 254 -2.00 14.95 17.91
#